data_1d2bf9080e3d8d2521c05a85b77aed2c
#
_entry.id   1d2bf9080e3d8d2521c05a85b77aed2c
#
_cell.length_a   1.000
_cell.length_b   1.000
_cell.length_c   1.000
_cell.angle_alpha   90.00
_cell.angle_beta   90.00
_cell.angle_gamma   90.00
#
_symmetry.space_group_name_H-M   'P 1'
#
loop_
_entity.id
_entity.type
_entity.pdbx_description
1 polymer ?
#
loop_
_entity_poly.entity_id
_entity_poly.type
_entity_poly.pdbx_seq_one_letter_code
_entity_poly.pdbx_strand_id
1 'polypeptide(L)'
;FRIAHLRTDIVQSTRVGALAKQLLPFKRGLGGKVLPGTQWISWITIDDEVGAILHALDTPEVSGPVNLVAPNPVTNADYASTLGKVLHRPTFIIPLFGPKLLFGSELAESLLKTSQRVGDGVLSATGYKFTHTNLVDALRSIIDAGG
;
A
#
# COMPACT_ATOMS: atom_id res chain seq x y z
N PHE A 1 -20.53 -24.36 -7.19
CA PHE A 1 -20.10 -23.68 -5.98
C PHE A 1 -18.71 -23.09 -6.19
N ARG A 2 -18.58 -21.77 -6.12
CA ARG A 2 -17.33 -21.06 -6.37
C ARG A 2 -16.82 -20.40 -5.08
N ILE A 3 -15.53 -20.59 -4.78
CA ILE A 3 -14.88 -19.93 -3.65
C ILE A 3 -13.70 -19.12 -4.19
N ALA A 4 -13.64 -17.85 -3.80
CA ALA A 4 -12.49 -16.97 -4.00
C ALA A 4 -11.93 -16.56 -2.63
N HIS A 5 -10.62 -16.76 -2.45
CA HIS A 5 -9.90 -16.37 -1.24
C HIS A 5 -9.17 -15.05 -1.50
N LEU A 6 -9.75 -13.95 -1.03
CA LEU A 6 -9.19 -12.62 -1.22
C LEU A 6 -8.05 -12.40 -0.21
N ARG A 7 -6.87 -12.07 -0.72
CA ARG A 7 -5.67 -11.78 0.07
C ARG A 7 -5.33 -10.31 -0.10
N THR A 8 -5.63 -9.52 0.93
CA THR A 8 -5.36 -8.10 0.95
C THR A 8 -3.96 -7.83 1.49
N ASP A 9 -3.24 -6.92 0.86
CA ASP A 9 -1.97 -6.41 1.34
C ASP A 9 -2.16 -5.01 1.98
N ILE A 10 -1.25 -4.06 1.75
CA ILE A 10 -1.30 -2.76 2.42
C ILE A 10 -2.30 -1.83 1.71
N VAL A 11 -3.46 -1.62 2.34
CA VAL A 11 -4.48 -0.72 1.82
C VAL A 11 -4.13 0.73 2.13
N GLN A 12 -4.12 1.58 1.10
CA GLN A 12 -3.84 3.01 1.24
C GLN A 12 -5.12 3.77 1.54
N SER A 13 -5.21 4.31 2.76
CA SER A 13 -6.32 5.13 3.23
C SER A 13 -5.81 6.16 4.24
N THR A 14 -6.36 7.37 4.22
CA THR A 14 -6.05 8.40 5.22
C THR A 14 -6.77 8.20 6.55
N ARG A 15 -7.77 7.34 6.59
CA ARG A 15 -8.62 7.11 7.76
C ARG A 15 -8.11 5.99 8.67
N VAL A 16 -7.60 4.92 8.07
CA VAL A 16 -7.16 3.72 8.79
C VAL A 16 -5.92 3.12 8.15
N GLY A 17 -5.22 2.26 8.88
CA GLY A 17 -4.12 1.47 8.37
C GLY A 17 -2.77 2.19 8.38
N ALA A 18 -1.83 1.65 7.60
CA ALA A 18 -0.43 2.08 7.61
C ALA A 18 -0.25 3.55 7.18
N LEU A 19 -0.92 3.98 6.11
CA LEU A 19 -0.81 5.36 5.63
C LEU A 19 -1.31 6.36 6.67
N ALA A 20 -2.46 6.09 7.29
CA ALA A 20 -3.02 6.97 8.32
C ALA A 20 -2.04 7.21 9.48
N LYS A 21 -1.35 6.16 9.90
CA LYS A 21 -0.34 6.23 10.97
C LYS A 21 0.94 6.96 10.54
N GLN A 22 1.31 6.86 9.28
CA GLN A 22 2.52 7.49 8.74
C GLN A 22 2.33 8.96 8.40
N LEU A 23 1.12 9.41 8.11
CA LEU A 23 0.88 10.79 7.66
C LEU A 23 1.36 11.83 8.65
N LEU A 24 1.13 11.65 9.95
CA LEU A 24 1.51 12.63 10.95
C LEU A 24 3.04 12.81 11.06
N PRO A 25 3.85 11.75 11.21
CA PRO A 25 5.30 11.87 11.19
C PRO A 25 5.83 12.50 9.89
N PHE A 26 5.32 12.06 8.73
CA PHE A 26 5.74 12.60 7.44
C PHE A 26 5.40 14.10 7.30
N LYS A 27 4.19 14.51 7.71
CA LYS A 27 3.79 15.93 7.70
C LYS A 27 4.68 16.80 8.59
N ARG A 28 5.24 16.23 9.66
CA ARG A 28 6.18 16.91 10.56
C ARG A 28 7.64 16.85 10.08
N GLY A 29 7.91 16.26 8.92
CA GLY A 29 9.26 16.12 8.41
C GLY A 29 10.10 15.04 9.11
N LEU A 30 9.47 14.11 9.83
CA LEU A 30 10.11 13.01 10.56
C LEU A 30 10.00 11.66 9.84
N GLY A 31 9.45 11.65 8.63
CA GLY A 31 9.28 10.44 7.85
C GLY A 31 10.51 10.08 7.02
N GLY A 32 10.61 8.83 6.61
CA GLY A 32 11.70 8.38 5.76
C GLY A 32 11.67 6.88 5.47
N LYS A 33 12.70 6.43 4.74
CA LYS A 33 12.86 5.01 4.45
C LYS A 33 13.40 4.26 5.67
N VAL A 34 12.85 3.08 5.91
CA VAL A 34 13.35 2.15 6.92
C VAL A 34 14.44 1.30 6.29
N LEU A 35 15.63 1.26 6.88
CA LEU A 35 16.73 0.44 6.38
C LEU A 35 16.35 -1.05 6.36
N PRO A 36 16.77 -1.80 5.32
CA PRO A 36 17.64 -1.36 4.20
C PRO A 36 16.94 -0.55 3.10
N GLY A 37 15.64 -0.40 3.12
CA GLY A 37 14.85 0.34 2.11
C GLY A 37 14.57 -0.44 0.83
N THR A 38 15.10 -1.66 0.71
CA THR A 38 14.91 -2.55 -0.45
C THR A 38 13.71 -3.50 -0.30
N GLN A 39 13.06 -3.50 0.88
CA GLN A 39 11.86 -4.30 1.11
C GLN A 39 10.76 -3.89 0.13
N TRP A 40 10.09 -4.88 -0.46
CA TRP A 40 8.96 -4.64 -1.34
C TRP A 40 7.71 -4.29 -0.55
N ILE A 41 6.96 -3.32 -1.04
CA ILE A 41 5.64 -2.92 -0.55
C ILE A 41 4.65 -3.15 -1.68
N SER A 42 3.77 -4.12 -1.49
CA SER A 42 2.60 -4.30 -2.34
C SER A 42 1.44 -3.51 -1.74
N TRP A 43 0.82 -2.68 -2.55
CA TRP A 43 -0.17 -1.71 -2.09
C TRP A 43 -1.42 -1.73 -2.97
N ILE A 44 -2.51 -1.25 -2.42
CA ILE A 44 -3.75 -1.01 -3.15
C ILE A 44 -4.47 0.19 -2.51
N THR A 45 -5.19 0.98 -3.30
CA THR A 45 -6.05 2.03 -2.74
C THR A 45 -7.33 1.43 -2.19
N ILE A 46 -7.97 2.10 -1.24
CA ILE A 46 -9.27 1.65 -0.71
C ILE A 46 -10.33 1.57 -1.81
N ASP A 47 -10.32 2.46 -2.78
CA ASP A 47 -11.26 2.45 -3.90
C ASP A 47 -11.06 1.22 -4.78
N ASP A 48 -9.82 0.87 -5.10
CA ASP A 48 -9.51 -0.35 -5.86
C ASP A 48 -9.73 -1.62 -5.06
N GLU A 49 -9.52 -1.59 -3.74
CA GLU A 49 -9.86 -2.71 -2.85
C GLU A 49 -11.35 -3.05 -2.93
N VAL A 50 -12.20 -2.05 -2.77
CA VAL A 50 -13.66 -2.21 -2.89
C VAL A 50 -14.05 -2.64 -4.30
N GLY A 51 -13.48 -2.00 -5.32
CA GLY A 51 -13.74 -2.33 -6.72
C GLY A 51 -13.33 -3.77 -7.06
N ALA A 52 -12.18 -4.23 -6.57
CA ALA A 52 -11.71 -5.59 -6.77
C ALA A 52 -12.59 -6.64 -6.07
N ILE A 53 -13.09 -6.34 -4.89
CA ILE A 53 -14.05 -7.21 -4.18
C ILE A 53 -15.34 -7.34 -4.98
N LEU A 54 -15.90 -6.24 -5.47
CA LEU A 54 -17.09 -6.26 -6.32
C LEU A 54 -16.85 -7.01 -7.63
N HIS A 55 -15.70 -6.80 -8.27
CA HIS A 55 -15.30 -7.55 -9.46
C HIS A 55 -15.26 -9.06 -9.20
N ALA A 56 -14.68 -9.48 -8.07
CA ALA A 56 -14.62 -10.89 -7.69
C ALA A 56 -16.01 -11.49 -7.44
N LEU A 57 -16.96 -10.71 -6.94
CA LEU A 57 -18.34 -11.16 -6.75
C LEU A 57 -19.07 -11.33 -8.09
N ASP A 58 -18.87 -10.41 -9.02
CA ASP A 58 -19.62 -10.35 -10.30
C ASP A 58 -18.96 -11.16 -11.44
N THR A 59 -17.71 -11.60 -11.27
CA THR A 59 -16.95 -12.30 -12.32
C THR A 59 -16.80 -13.77 -11.98
N PRO A 60 -17.53 -14.68 -12.66
CA PRO A 60 -17.51 -16.12 -12.37
C PRO A 60 -16.13 -16.78 -12.51
N GLU A 61 -15.25 -16.21 -13.33
CA GLU A 61 -13.90 -16.72 -13.60
C GLU A 61 -12.95 -16.47 -12.42
N VAL A 62 -13.29 -15.56 -11.51
CA VAL A 62 -12.49 -15.30 -10.31
C VAL A 62 -12.74 -16.38 -9.27
N SER A 63 -11.75 -17.24 -9.05
CA SER A 63 -11.80 -18.34 -8.08
C SER A 63 -10.42 -18.63 -7.50
N GLY A 64 -10.38 -19.33 -6.37
CA GLY A 64 -9.15 -19.66 -5.68
C GLY A 64 -8.49 -18.44 -5.02
N PRO A 65 -7.17 -18.48 -4.79
CA PRO A 65 -6.45 -17.34 -4.17
C PRO A 65 -6.38 -16.16 -5.13
N VAL A 66 -6.80 -15.00 -4.65
CA VAL A 66 -6.80 -13.73 -5.39
C VAL A 66 -6.10 -12.65 -4.57
N ASN A 67 -5.00 -12.13 -5.07
CA ASN A 67 -4.28 -11.05 -4.43
C ASN A 67 -4.92 -9.71 -4.77
N LEU A 68 -5.34 -8.97 -3.76
CA LEU A 68 -5.88 -7.62 -3.90
C LEU A 68 -4.72 -6.61 -3.75
N VAL A 69 -3.99 -6.42 -4.84
CA VAL A 69 -2.82 -5.53 -4.91
C VAL A 69 -2.82 -4.79 -6.24
N ALA A 70 -2.32 -3.55 -6.24
CA ALA A 70 -2.10 -2.79 -7.46
C ALA A 70 -0.96 -3.42 -8.30
N PRO A 71 -0.94 -3.17 -9.63
CA PRO A 71 -0.01 -3.85 -10.53
C PRO A 71 1.46 -3.44 -10.34
N ASN A 72 1.75 -2.33 -9.69
CA ASN A 72 3.10 -1.78 -9.55
C ASN A 72 3.55 -1.71 -8.08
N PRO A 73 4.02 -2.81 -7.48
CA PRO A 73 4.62 -2.76 -6.17
C PRO A 73 5.89 -1.91 -6.18
N VAL A 74 6.23 -1.31 -5.05
CA VAL A 74 7.37 -0.42 -4.89
C VAL A 74 8.26 -0.88 -3.75
N THR A 75 9.51 -0.38 -3.69
CA THR A 75 10.35 -0.59 -2.53
C THR A 75 9.99 0.39 -1.41
N ASN A 76 10.39 0.09 -0.18
CA ASN A 76 10.20 1.00 0.96
C ASN A 76 10.86 2.37 0.72
N ALA A 77 12.04 2.38 0.08
CA ALA A 77 12.74 3.61 -0.28
C ALA A 77 11.90 4.46 -1.26
N ASP A 78 11.34 3.83 -2.28
CA ASP A 78 10.50 4.53 -3.27
C ASP A 78 9.19 5.00 -2.66
N TYR A 79 8.59 4.20 -1.79
CA TYR A 79 7.37 4.57 -1.07
C TYR A 79 7.59 5.81 -0.20
N ALA A 80 8.64 5.80 0.63
CA ALA A 80 8.99 6.92 1.50
C ALA A 80 9.30 8.19 0.71
N SER A 81 10.09 8.07 -0.37
CA SER A 81 10.41 9.19 -1.24
C SER A 81 9.14 9.77 -1.90
N THR A 82 8.28 8.92 -2.40
CA THR A 82 7.02 9.33 -3.05
C THR A 82 6.08 10.04 -2.07
N LEU A 83 5.91 9.47 -0.88
CA LEU A 83 5.07 10.08 0.15
C LEU A 83 5.63 11.45 0.60
N GLY A 84 6.94 11.55 0.78
CA GLY A 84 7.61 12.81 1.09
C GLY A 84 7.39 13.87 0.02
N LYS A 85 7.52 13.50 -1.26
CA LYS A 85 7.27 14.40 -2.40
C LYS A 85 5.81 14.88 -2.46
N VAL A 86 4.86 13.97 -2.28
CA VAL A 86 3.42 14.31 -2.29
C VAL A 86 3.07 15.26 -1.15
N LEU A 87 3.69 15.09 0.02
CA LEU A 87 3.47 15.95 1.18
C LEU A 87 4.34 17.22 1.18
N HIS A 88 5.26 17.36 0.22
CA HIS A 88 6.26 18.45 0.16
C HIS A 88 7.10 18.51 1.44
N ARG A 89 7.56 17.36 1.92
CA ARG A 89 8.38 17.24 3.14
C ARG A 89 9.65 16.45 2.86
N PRO A 90 10.77 16.80 3.54
CA PRO A 90 12.00 16.02 3.44
C PRO A 90 11.81 14.64 4.06
N THR A 91 12.60 13.67 3.57
CA THR A 91 12.61 12.31 4.09
C THR A 91 14.02 11.95 4.56
N PHE A 92 14.09 11.17 5.63
CA PHE A 92 15.35 10.76 6.25
C PHE A 92 15.52 9.24 6.19
N ILE A 93 16.66 8.76 6.66
CA ILE A 93 16.93 7.34 6.84
C ILE A 93 16.55 6.97 8.26
N ILE A 94 15.62 6.03 8.42
CA ILE A 94 15.17 5.56 9.71
C ILE A 94 15.84 4.22 10.00
N PRO A 95 16.62 4.08 11.09
CA PRO A 95 17.19 2.79 11.50
C PRO A 95 16.10 1.77 11.82
N LEU A 96 16.42 0.47 11.77
CA LEU A 96 15.45 -0.62 12.02
C LEU A 96 14.70 -0.51 13.36
N PHE A 97 15.31 0.07 14.38
CA PHE A 97 14.68 0.27 15.68
C PHE A 97 13.80 1.55 15.74
N GLY A 98 13.97 2.48 14.79
CA GLY A 98 13.21 3.73 14.74
C GLY A 98 11.71 3.55 14.53
N PRO A 99 11.24 2.63 13.67
CA PRO A 99 9.81 2.40 13.45
C PRO A 99 9.06 2.00 14.72
N LYS A 100 9.67 1.24 15.61
CA LYS A 100 9.06 0.85 16.90
C LYS A 100 8.76 2.06 17.78
N LEU A 101 9.63 3.08 17.74
CA LEU A 101 9.45 4.31 18.50
C LEU A 101 8.44 5.27 17.88
N LEU A 102 8.41 5.34 16.53
CA LEU A 102 7.59 6.31 15.79
C LEU A 102 6.18 5.79 15.45
N PHE A 103 6.04 4.50 15.16
CA PHE A 103 4.81 3.93 14.60
C PHE A 103 4.22 2.79 15.43
N GLY A 104 4.91 2.34 16.50
CA GLY A 104 4.54 1.17 17.28
C GLY A 104 5.05 -0.15 16.69
N SER A 105 5.02 -1.21 17.51
CA SER A 105 5.58 -2.51 17.15
C SER A 105 4.86 -3.21 16.01
N GLU A 106 3.54 -3.11 15.95
CA GLU A 106 2.73 -3.78 14.92
C GLU A 106 3.03 -3.28 13.51
N LEU A 107 3.13 -1.97 13.33
CA LEU A 107 3.45 -1.39 12.04
C LEU A 107 4.89 -1.67 11.63
N ALA A 108 5.82 -1.59 12.56
CA ALA A 108 7.21 -1.94 12.32
C ALA A 108 7.36 -3.40 11.87
N GLU A 109 6.69 -4.33 12.54
CA GLU A 109 6.67 -5.74 12.15
C GLU A 109 6.02 -5.97 10.79
N SER A 110 4.94 -5.28 10.50
CA SER A 110 4.27 -5.33 9.20
C SER A 110 5.21 -4.88 8.08
N LEU A 111 5.90 -3.75 8.26
CA LEU A 111 6.85 -3.24 7.27
C LEU A 111 8.06 -4.15 7.07
N LEU A 112 8.48 -4.89 8.10
CA LEU A 112 9.61 -5.82 8.03
C LEU A 112 9.22 -7.19 7.47
N LYS A 113 8.01 -7.65 7.74
CA LYS A 113 7.51 -8.98 7.32
C LYS A 113 7.00 -9.02 5.88
N THR A 114 6.56 -7.89 5.32
CA THR A 114 5.95 -7.81 4.00
C THR A 114 6.95 -7.58 2.86
N SER A 115 8.13 -8.19 2.92
CA SER A 115 9.10 -8.11 1.83
C SER A 115 8.76 -9.05 0.65
N GLN A 116 7.49 -9.07 0.23
CA GLN A 116 7.09 -9.86 -0.93
C GLN A 116 6.57 -8.96 -2.04
N ARG A 117 7.15 -9.15 -3.23
CA ARG A 117 6.60 -8.58 -4.45
C ARG A 117 5.45 -9.45 -4.91
N VAL A 118 4.23 -9.06 -4.54
CA VAL A 118 3.01 -9.78 -4.91
C VAL A 118 2.41 -9.17 -6.17
N GLY A 119 2.01 -10.03 -7.10
CA GLY A 119 1.38 -9.61 -8.35
C GLY A 119 -0.15 -9.67 -8.30
N ASP A 120 -0.77 -8.87 -9.15
CA ASP A 120 -2.22 -8.74 -9.33
C ASP A 120 -2.82 -9.78 -10.32
N GLY A 121 -2.08 -10.80 -10.69
CA GLY A 121 -2.31 -11.73 -11.80
C GLY A 121 -3.77 -12.08 -12.11
N VAL A 122 -4.55 -12.54 -11.11
CA VAL A 122 -5.96 -12.93 -11.32
C VAL A 122 -6.84 -11.74 -11.65
N LEU A 123 -6.66 -10.59 -10.99
CA LEU A 123 -7.44 -9.39 -11.27
C LEU A 123 -7.23 -8.88 -12.68
N SER A 124 -5.97 -8.76 -13.10
CA SER A 124 -5.63 -8.33 -14.46
C SER A 124 -6.08 -9.34 -15.52
N ALA A 125 -5.89 -10.64 -15.27
CA ALA A 125 -6.29 -11.70 -16.21
C ALA A 125 -7.81 -11.78 -16.39
N THR A 126 -8.60 -11.42 -15.37
CA THR A 126 -10.07 -11.43 -15.42
C THR A 126 -10.68 -10.08 -15.81
N GLY A 127 -9.84 -9.11 -16.19
CA GLY A 127 -10.28 -7.84 -16.78
C GLY A 127 -10.59 -6.73 -15.76
N TYR A 128 -10.17 -6.85 -14.52
CA TYR A 128 -10.30 -5.73 -13.58
C TYR A 128 -9.44 -4.54 -14.02
N LYS A 129 -10.04 -3.36 -14.05
CA LYS A 129 -9.35 -2.12 -14.39
C LYS A 129 -9.11 -1.29 -13.14
N PHE A 130 -7.84 -1.18 -12.75
CA PHE A 130 -7.44 -0.38 -11.60
C PHE A 130 -7.67 1.12 -11.86
N THR A 131 -8.24 1.81 -10.89
CA THR A 131 -8.34 3.27 -10.88
C THR A 131 -6.96 3.88 -10.64
N HIS A 132 -6.15 3.28 -9.77
CA HIS A 132 -4.82 3.75 -9.39
C HIS A 132 -3.77 2.68 -9.65
N THR A 133 -2.98 2.86 -10.71
CA THR A 133 -1.86 1.97 -11.05
C THR A 133 -0.50 2.53 -10.63
N ASN A 134 -0.42 3.83 -10.38
CA ASN A 134 0.79 4.55 -10.03
C ASN A 134 0.67 5.09 -8.60
N LEU A 135 1.68 4.84 -7.77
CA LEU A 135 1.67 5.22 -6.36
C LEU A 135 1.61 6.75 -6.14
N VAL A 136 2.28 7.53 -6.98
CA VAL A 136 2.27 9.01 -6.88
C VAL A 136 0.84 9.53 -7.02
N ASP A 137 0.16 9.10 -8.06
CA ASP A 137 -1.22 9.53 -8.36
C ASP A 137 -2.20 9.01 -7.32
N ALA A 138 -2.01 7.78 -6.86
CA ALA A 138 -2.81 7.17 -5.80
C ALA A 138 -2.70 7.95 -4.49
N LEU A 139 -1.49 8.20 -4.01
CA LEU A 139 -1.26 8.94 -2.76
C LEU A 139 -1.77 10.37 -2.86
N ARG A 140 -1.53 11.04 -3.98
CA ARG A 140 -2.02 12.40 -4.21
C ARG A 140 -3.55 12.46 -4.14
N SER A 141 -4.23 11.58 -4.85
CA SER A 141 -5.69 11.49 -4.85
C SER A 141 -6.27 11.22 -3.45
N ILE A 142 -5.68 10.27 -2.70
CA ILE A 142 -6.15 9.90 -1.37
C ILE A 142 -5.92 11.02 -0.35
N ILE A 143 -4.75 11.67 -0.38
CA ILE A 143 -4.39 12.72 0.56
C ILE A 143 -5.20 13.99 0.29
N ASP A 144 -5.41 14.35 -0.97
CA ASP A 144 -6.21 15.51 -1.35
C ASP A 144 -7.69 15.33 -0.97
N ALA A 145 -8.22 14.11 -1.09
CA ALA A 145 -9.60 13.80 -0.71
C ALA A 145 -9.81 13.72 0.81
N GLY A 146 -8.76 13.40 1.58
CA GLY A 146 -8.80 13.25 3.03
C GLY A 146 -8.39 14.50 3.82
N GLY A 147 -7.95 15.54 3.12
CA GLY A 147 -7.45 16.79 3.69
C GLY A 147 -8.52 17.80 4.06
#